data_131ae170e7462bb1788b0db9a17937a5
#
_entry.id   131ae170e7462bb1788b0db9a17937a5
#
_cell.length_a   1.000
_cell.length_b   1.000
_cell.length_c   1.000
_cell.angle_alpha   90.00
_cell.angle_beta   90.00
_cell.angle_gamma   90.00
#
_symmetry.space_group_name_H-M   'P 1'
#
loop_
_entity.id
_entity.type
_entity.pdbx_description
1 polymer ?
#
loop_
_entity_poly.entity_id
_entity_poly.type
_entity_poly.pdbx_seq_one_letter_code
_entity_poly.pdbx_strand_id
1 'polypeptide(L)'
;LVVRILGGGNVDVRKLLSSALKLYRKAPMPPNFYLLYDLLYELDSTDIVVKPSSSGGIQSYVLAWRHSRGCSVHLPSKEGLELLRGLSLDSSKPVVVELYERSEELIEAVSSYLSSLGFSSVETAWFSDMICDEDSFRPSLNESVAVRLGRGHADAFLDYYRERDSQATMEEVVDKLSRRTYYGVFADKKLVSAGAICAMLPKLGLICDVYTRPTYRRRGYATAVVSAATRKVVSSGARSFLSVNKENVEAINIYLRLGYKVYRTRPWIIAKP
;
A
#
# COMPACT_ATOMS: atom_id res chain seq x y z
N LEU A 1 -12.99 -9.92 -9.73
CA LEU A 1 -13.69 -9.21 -8.63
C LEU A 1 -14.68 -10.15 -7.96
N VAL A 2 -14.46 -10.46 -6.70
CA VAL A 2 -15.49 -11.09 -5.86
C VAL A 2 -16.08 -10.01 -4.97
N VAL A 3 -17.29 -9.55 -5.30
CA VAL A 3 -18.05 -8.65 -4.44
C VAL A 3 -19.10 -9.47 -3.70
N ARG A 4 -19.02 -9.48 -2.38
CA ARG A 4 -20.00 -10.15 -1.51
C ARG A 4 -20.76 -9.11 -0.69
N ILE A 5 -22.07 -9.27 -0.60
CA ILE A 5 -22.90 -8.50 0.32
C ILE A 5 -23.21 -9.36 1.54
N LEU A 6 -23.02 -8.81 2.73
CA LEU A 6 -23.51 -9.44 3.95
C LEU A 6 -25.06 -9.50 3.90
N GLY A 7 -25.61 -10.73 3.94
CA GLY A 7 -27.06 -10.95 3.83
C GLY A 7 -27.56 -11.41 2.46
N GLY A 8 -26.69 -11.57 1.47
CA GLY A 8 -27.04 -12.03 0.12
C GLY A 8 -27.59 -10.91 -0.77
N GLY A 9 -27.29 -10.96 -2.05
CA GLY A 9 -27.77 -10.00 -3.05
C GLY A 9 -26.74 -9.76 -4.16
N ASN A 10 -27.20 -9.31 -5.31
CA ASN A 10 -26.33 -8.87 -6.40
C ASN A 10 -25.82 -7.44 -6.16
N VAL A 11 -24.53 -7.25 -6.28
CA VAL A 11 -23.91 -5.92 -6.19
C VAL A 11 -23.92 -5.27 -7.56
N ASP A 12 -24.59 -4.12 -7.66
CA ASP A 12 -24.38 -3.22 -8.79
C ASP A 12 -23.01 -2.52 -8.61
N VAL A 13 -22.02 -2.97 -9.39
CA VAL A 13 -20.65 -2.43 -9.35
C VAL A 13 -20.64 -0.91 -9.61
N ARG A 14 -21.56 -0.38 -10.38
CA ARG A 14 -21.68 1.07 -10.65
C ARG A 14 -22.09 1.83 -9.38
N LYS A 15 -23.03 1.27 -8.60
CA LYS A 15 -23.45 1.85 -7.31
C LYS A 15 -22.32 1.77 -6.29
N LEU A 16 -21.58 0.66 -6.25
CA LEU A 16 -20.42 0.49 -5.39
C LEU A 16 -19.35 1.54 -5.72
N LEU A 17 -18.98 1.69 -6.98
CA LEU A 17 -18.00 2.69 -7.43
C LEU A 17 -18.47 4.12 -7.12
N SER A 18 -19.74 4.44 -7.34
CA SER A 18 -20.29 5.75 -6.98
C SER A 18 -20.19 6.04 -5.48
N SER A 19 -20.44 5.02 -4.65
CA SER A 19 -20.32 5.13 -3.20
C SER A 19 -18.87 5.28 -2.75
N ALA A 20 -17.95 4.51 -3.32
CA ALA A 20 -16.51 4.62 -3.06
C ALA A 20 -15.98 6.01 -3.45
N LEU A 21 -16.43 6.55 -4.58
CA LEU A 21 -16.07 7.90 -5.01
C LEU A 21 -16.58 8.98 -4.03
N LYS A 22 -17.80 8.83 -3.51
CA LYS A 22 -18.34 9.74 -2.47
C LYS A 22 -17.53 9.68 -1.19
N LEU A 23 -17.17 8.47 -0.72
CA LEU A 23 -16.31 8.28 0.45
C LEU A 23 -14.94 8.92 0.25
N TYR A 24 -14.30 8.68 -0.90
CA TYR A 24 -13.02 9.26 -1.23
C TYR A 24 -13.06 10.79 -1.33
N ARG A 25 -14.09 11.36 -1.95
CA ARG A 25 -14.26 12.84 -2.03
C ARG A 25 -14.40 13.47 -0.66
N LYS A 26 -15.10 12.80 0.27
CA LYS A 26 -15.28 13.25 1.67
C LYS A 26 -13.98 13.16 2.47
N ALA A 27 -13.25 12.06 2.32
CA ALA A 27 -11.99 11.81 3.03
C ALA A 27 -11.01 11.09 2.08
N PRO A 28 -10.18 11.85 1.33
CA PRO A 28 -9.25 11.30 0.34
C PRO A 28 -7.98 10.74 1.00
N MET A 29 -8.15 9.83 1.93
CA MET A 29 -7.09 9.15 2.69
C MET A 29 -7.42 7.66 2.79
N PRO A 30 -6.45 6.79 3.08
CA PRO A 30 -6.75 5.41 3.42
C PRO A 30 -7.74 5.33 4.62
N PRO A 31 -8.69 4.40 4.62
CA PRO A 31 -8.84 3.30 3.65
C PRO A 31 -9.60 3.65 2.37
N ASN A 32 -10.29 4.80 2.28
CA ASN A 32 -11.13 5.17 1.13
C ASN A 32 -10.32 5.30 -0.18
N PHE A 33 -9.04 5.65 -0.06
CA PHE A 33 -8.12 5.68 -1.20
C PHE A 33 -7.97 4.30 -1.83
N TYR A 34 -7.70 3.27 -1.02
CA TYR A 34 -7.55 1.90 -1.52
C TYR A 34 -8.85 1.36 -2.10
N LEU A 35 -9.98 1.60 -1.41
CA LEU A 35 -11.30 1.18 -1.92
C LEU A 35 -11.56 1.73 -3.33
N LEU A 36 -11.33 3.03 -3.54
CA LEU A 36 -11.58 3.61 -4.86
C LEU A 36 -10.53 3.17 -5.88
N TYR A 37 -9.24 3.12 -5.50
CA TYR A 37 -8.16 2.72 -6.39
C TYR A 37 -8.33 1.29 -6.89
N ASP A 38 -8.61 0.36 -5.99
CA ASP A 38 -8.74 -1.05 -6.33
C ASP A 38 -9.98 -1.31 -7.20
N LEU A 39 -11.07 -0.60 -6.94
CA LEU A 39 -12.27 -0.66 -7.80
C LEU A 39 -12.04 -0.10 -9.21
N LEU A 40 -11.07 0.79 -9.39
CA LEU A 40 -10.77 1.38 -10.70
C LEU A 40 -9.70 0.61 -11.47
N TYR A 41 -8.70 0.06 -10.77
CA TYR A 41 -7.46 -0.39 -11.41
C TYR A 41 -7.03 -1.81 -11.04
N GLU A 42 -7.58 -2.42 -9.96
CA GLU A 42 -7.13 -3.71 -9.42
C GLU A 42 -8.29 -4.71 -9.26
N LEU A 43 -9.34 -4.58 -10.09
CA LEU A 43 -10.57 -5.39 -9.97
C LEU A 43 -10.30 -6.90 -9.92
N ASP A 44 -9.39 -7.39 -10.76
CA ASP A 44 -9.10 -8.84 -10.87
C ASP A 44 -8.36 -9.40 -9.65
N SER A 45 -7.72 -8.50 -8.88
CA SER A 45 -6.95 -8.85 -7.69
C SER A 45 -7.68 -8.51 -6.39
N THR A 46 -8.92 -8.02 -6.46
CA THR A 46 -9.61 -7.44 -5.31
C THR A 46 -10.87 -8.21 -4.95
N ASP A 47 -10.99 -8.57 -3.67
CA ASP A 47 -12.23 -9.04 -3.06
C ASP A 47 -12.78 -7.97 -2.11
N ILE A 48 -14.08 -7.73 -2.15
CA ILE A 48 -14.74 -6.78 -1.29
C ILE A 48 -15.95 -7.42 -0.63
N VAL A 49 -16.07 -7.27 0.68
CA VAL A 49 -17.29 -7.58 1.42
C VAL A 49 -17.87 -6.27 1.92
N VAL A 50 -19.14 -6.00 1.60
CA VAL A 50 -19.80 -4.75 1.97
C VAL A 50 -21.05 -5.00 2.80
N LYS A 51 -21.31 -4.09 3.75
CA LYS A 51 -22.59 -3.93 4.41
C LYS A 51 -23.23 -2.66 3.84
N PRO A 52 -24.37 -2.80 3.15
CA PRO A 52 -25.05 -1.64 2.58
C PRO A 52 -25.68 -0.78 3.70
N SER A 53 -25.73 0.52 3.46
CA SER A 53 -26.52 1.42 4.29
C SER A 53 -28.00 1.38 3.89
N SER A 54 -28.88 1.86 4.76
CA SER A 54 -30.33 1.98 4.46
C SER A 54 -30.62 2.86 3.24
N SER A 55 -29.72 3.79 2.92
CA SER A 55 -29.82 4.67 1.72
C SER A 55 -29.20 4.07 0.46
N GLY A 56 -28.75 2.81 0.48
CA GLY A 56 -28.16 2.12 -0.66
C GLY A 56 -26.68 2.43 -0.92
N GLY A 57 -26.02 3.16 0.00
CA GLY A 57 -24.57 3.37 -0.03
C GLY A 57 -23.80 2.30 0.75
N ILE A 58 -22.51 2.52 0.97
CA ILE A 58 -21.65 1.68 1.80
C ILE A 58 -21.75 2.16 3.26
N GLN A 59 -22.20 1.29 4.17
CA GLN A 59 -22.15 1.53 5.62
C GLN A 59 -20.78 1.11 6.17
N SER A 60 -20.36 -0.11 5.87
CA SER A 60 -19.02 -0.62 6.20
C SER A 60 -18.55 -1.58 5.12
N TYR A 61 -17.24 -1.83 5.08
CA TYR A 61 -16.62 -2.75 4.11
C TYR A 61 -15.34 -3.32 4.64
N VAL A 62 -14.93 -4.43 4.02
CA VAL A 62 -13.57 -4.98 4.09
C VAL A 62 -13.09 -5.19 2.67
N LEU A 63 -11.88 -4.75 2.41
CA LEU A 63 -11.21 -4.83 1.11
C LEU A 63 -10.01 -5.75 1.23
N ALA A 64 -9.88 -6.72 0.34
CA ALA A 64 -8.72 -7.59 0.25
C ALA A 64 -8.09 -7.50 -1.14
N TRP A 65 -6.87 -7.02 -1.20
CA TRP A 65 -6.05 -7.04 -2.41
C TRP A 65 -5.14 -8.26 -2.40
N ARG A 66 -5.29 -9.11 -3.43
CA ARG A 66 -4.56 -10.37 -3.57
C ARG A 66 -3.41 -10.23 -4.55
N HIS A 67 -2.30 -10.82 -4.20
CA HIS A 67 -1.13 -10.91 -5.07
C HIS A 67 -0.51 -12.30 -4.98
N SER A 68 0.46 -12.60 -5.86
CA SER A 68 1.09 -13.93 -5.94
C SER A 68 1.62 -14.46 -4.60
N ARG A 69 2.03 -13.57 -3.71
CA ARG A 69 2.71 -13.86 -2.43
C ARG A 69 1.88 -13.63 -1.19
N GLY A 70 0.62 -13.32 -1.29
CA GLY A 70 -0.21 -13.08 -0.11
C GLY A 70 -1.42 -12.20 -0.37
N CYS A 71 -1.91 -11.60 0.69
CA CYS A 71 -3.08 -10.77 0.69
C CYS A 71 -2.93 -9.59 1.66
N SER A 72 -3.27 -8.39 1.20
CA SER A 72 -3.40 -7.20 2.06
C SER A 72 -4.88 -6.91 2.25
N VAL A 73 -5.32 -6.85 3.50
CA VAL A 73 -6.71 -6.61 3.89
C VAL A 73 -6.83 -5.27 4.58
N HIS A 74 -7.71 -4.41 4.10
CA HIS A 74 -8.04 -3.15 4.73
C HIS A 74 -9.32 -3.29 5.53
N LEU A 75 -9.24 -3.08 6.85
CA LEU A 75 -10.35 -3.11 7.79
C LEU A 75 -10.58 -1.68 8.35
N PRO A 76 -11.50 -0.90 7.76
CA PRO A 76 -11.70 0.52 8.09
C PRO A 76 -12.14 0.79 9.51
N SER A 77 -12.98 -0.07 10.07
CA SER A 77 -13.56 0.09 11.41
C SER A 77 -13.94 -1.26 12.02
N LYS A 78 -14.27 -1.28 13.30
CA LYS A 78 -14.70 -2.49 14.03
C LYS A 78 -15.94 -3.16 13.44
N GLU A 79 -16.83 -2.39 12.82
CA GLU A 79 -18.02 -2.93 12.15
C GLU A 79 -17.63 -3.85 10.97
N GLY A 80 -16.41 -3.72 10.46
CA GLY A 80 -15.85 -4.60 9.42
C GLY A 80 -15.44 -5.99 9.93
N LEU A 81 -15.38 -6.24 11.24
CA LEU A 81 -14.92 -7.53 11.77
C LEU A 81 -15.83 -8.70 11.33
N GLU A 82 -17.14 -8.50 11.29
CA GLU A 82 -18.06 -9.52 10.76
C GLU A 82 -17.84 -9.75 9.27
N LEU A 83 -17.52 -8.69 8.53
CA LEU A 83 -17.28 -8.75 7.09
C LEU A 83 -15.97 -9.47 6.77
N LEU A 84 -14.97 -9.39 7.64
CA LEU A 84 -13.69 -10.08 7.50
C LEU A 84 -13.90 -11.60 7.35
N ARG A 85 -14.85 -12.17 8.07
CA ARG A 85 -15.23 -13.60 7.98
C ARG A 85 -15.83 -13.98 6.63
N GLY A 86 -16.32 -13.01 5.88
CA GLY A 86 -16.80 -13.19 4.51
C GLY A 86 -15.69 -13.29 3.46
N LEU A 87 -14.44 -12.97 3.81
CA LEU A 87 -13.29 -13.16 2.93
C LEU A 87 -12.77 -14.60 3.04
N SER A 88 -12.42 -15.19 1.91
CA SER A 88 -11.71 -16.47 1.87
C SER A 88 -10.21 -16.20 1.97
N LEU A 89 -9.65 -16.24 3.17
CA LEU A 89 -8.21 -16.07 3.41
C LEU A 89 -7.51 -17.43 3.32
N ASP A 90 -6.40 -17.49 2.60
CA ASP A 90 -5.59 -18.68 2.37
C ASP A 90 -4.43 -18.68 3.38
N SER A 91 -4.49 -19.57 4.37
CA SER A 91 -3.45 -19.69 5.41
C SER A 91 -2.12 -20.27 4.90
N SER A 92 -2.06 -20.74 3.64
CA SER A 92 -0.79 -21.14 3.01
C SER A 92 0.05 -19.94 2.52
N LYS A 93 -0.48 -18.72 2.61
CA LYS A 93 0.18 -17.50 2.18
C LYS A 93 0.10 -16.41 3.25
N PRO A 94 1.08 -15.50 3.32
CA PRO A 94 1.04 -14.38 4.26
C PRO A 94 -0.21 -13.50 4.05
N VAL A 95 -0.81 -13.07 5.15
CA VAL A 95 -1.91 -12.11 5.16
C VAL A 95 -1.54 -10.95 6.07
N VAL A 96 -1.77 -9.73 5.60
CA VAL A 96 -1.61 -8.52 6.39
C VAL A 96 -2.97 -7.85 6.51
N VAL A 97 -3.46 -7.66 7.74
CA VAL A 97 -4.69 -6.92 8.01
C VAL A 97 -4.33 -5.54 8.56
N GLU A 98 -4.62 -4.52 7.78
CA GLU A 98 -4.38 -3.12 8.12
C GLU A 98 -5.60 -2.55 8.84
N LEU A 99 -5.48 -2.30 10.16
CA LEU A 99 -6.54 -1.70 10.96
C LEU A 99 -6.45 -0.18 10.89
N TYR A 100 -7.60 0.48 10.72
CA TYR A 100 -7.69 1.94 10.67
C TYR A 100 -8.29 2.54 11.93
N GLU A 101 -8.75 1.70 12.82
CA GLU A 101 -9.19 2.02 14.16
C GLU A 101 -8.21 1.46 15.19
N ARG A 102 -7.85 2.27 16.18
CA ARG A 102 -6.94 1.86 17.25
C ARG A 102 -7.78 1.35 18.44
N SER A 103 -8.00 0.04 18.47
CA SER A 103 -8.73 -0.65 19.52
C SER A 103 -8.02 -1.95 19.86
N GLU A 104 -7.69 -2.17 21.13
CA GLU A 104 -7.08 -3.41 21.60
C GLU A 104 -8.03 -4.59 21.38
N GLU A 105 -9.32 -4.41 21.65
CA GLU A 105 -10.35 -5.43 21.40
C GLU A 105 -10.39 -5.85 19.93
N LEU A 106 -10.25 -4.90 19.00
CA LEU A 106 -10.23 -5.19 17.56
C LEU A 106 -8.95 -5.94 17.17
N ILE A 107 -7.79 -5.54 17.72
CA ILE A 107 -6.51 -6.24 17.50
C ILE A 107 -6.61 -7.70 17.95
N GLU A 108 -7.10 -7.94 19.17
CA GLU A 108 -7.28 -9.26 19.73
C GLU A 108 -8.26 -10.12 18.92
N ALA A 109 -9.40 -9.55 18.55
CA ALA A 109 -10.42 -10.24 17.78
C ALA A 109 -9.93 -10.65 16.39
N VAL A 110 -9.22 -9.77 15.69
CA VAL A 110 -8.62 -10.07 14.37
C VAL A 110 -7.51 -11.10 14.51
N SER A 111 -6.63 -10.97 15.51
CA SER A 111 -5.54 -11.91 15.76
C SER A 111 -6.06 -13.30 16.08
N SER A 112 -7.06 -13.40 16.96
CA SER A 112 -7.72 -14.68 17.30
C SER A 112 -8.40 -15.31 16.08
N TYR A 113 -9.07 -14.50 15.25
CA TYR A 113 -9.68 -14.99 14.03
C TYR A 113 -8.63 -15.56 13.06
N LEU A 114 -7.53 -14.85 12.79
CA LEU A 114 -6.47 -15.34 11.92
C LEU A 114 -5.82 -16.61 12.48
N SER A 115 -5.56 -16.68 13.78
CA SER A 115 -5.05 -17.91 14.42
C SER A 115 -6.00 -19.08 14.22
N SER A 116 -7.32 -18.85 14.29
CA SER A 116 -8.33 -19.91 14.06
C SER A 116 -8.38 -20.43 12.62
N LEU A 117 -7.82 -19.67 11.66
CA LEU A 117 -7.69 -20.10 10.26
C LEU A 117 -6.45 -20.96 9.99
N GLY A 118 -5.61 -21.22 11.00
CA GLY A 118 -4.45 -22.09 10.90
C GLY A 118 -3.14 -21.37 10.51
N PHE A 119 -3.07 -20.05 10.64
CA PHE A 119 -1.78 -19.33 10.51
C PHE A 119 -0.86 -19.72 11.67
N SER A 120 0.42 -20.01 11.36
CA SER A 120 1.41 -20.47 12.35
C SER A 120 1.92 -19.32 13.24
N SER A 121 1.93 -18.10 12.72
CA SER A 121 2.34 -16.90 13.44
C SER A 121 1.39 -15.75 13.13
N VAL A 122 0.94 -15.07 14.18
CA VAL A 122 0.12 -13.85 14.08
C VAL A 122 0.74 -12.78 14.98
N GLU A 123 1.25 -11.73 14.39
CA GLU A 123 1.98 -10.66 15.08
C GLU A 123 1.35 -9.30 14.82
N THR A 124 1.41 -8.40 15.80
CA THR A 124 1.00 -7.01 15.63
C THR A 124 2.24 -6.13 15.42
N ALA A 125 2.27 -5.39 14.32
CA ALA A 125 3.29 -4.38 14.05
C ALA A 125 2.65 -3.00 13.92
N TRP A 126 3.35 -1.97 14.36
CA TRP A 126 2.85 -0.59 14.31
C TRP A 126 3.45 0.16 13.14
N PHE A 127 2.58 0.78 12.35
CA PHE A 127 2.98 1.56 11.17
C PHE A 127 2.58 3.02 11.33
N SER A 128 3.46 3.91 10.94
CA SER A 128 3.19 5.33 10.81
C SER A 128 2.77 5.63 9.37
N ASP A 129 1.55 6.13 9.21
CA ASP A 129 1.10 6.74 7.96
C ASP A 129 1.65 8.17 7.92
N MET A 130 2.41 8.51 6.88
CA MET A 130 3.03 9.82 6.73
C MET A 130 2.55 10.49 5.44
N ILE A 131 2.39 11.80 5.49
CA ILE A 131 1.92 12.64 4.36
C ILE A 131 2.86 13.80 4.12
N CYS A 132 2.96 14.20 2.86
CA CYS A 132 3.69 15.37 2.39
C CYS A 132 2.86 16.06 1.31
N ASP A 133 2.69 17.37 1.40
CA ASP A 133 2.09 18.23 0.40
C ASP A 133 3.14 19.13 -0.24
N GLU A 134 2.73 19.94 -1.20
CA GLU A 134 3.62 20.86 -1.91
C GLU A 134 4.30 21.85 -0.97
N ASP A 135 3.58 22.39 0.03
CA ASP A 135 4.09 23.40 0.95
C ASP A 135 5.13 22.81 1.92
N SER A 136 4.92 21.57 2.35
CA SER A 136 5.81 20.89 3.29
C SER A 136 6.99 20.19 2.62
N PHE A 137 6.90 19.93 1.31
CA PHE A 137 7.94 19.18 0.61
C PHE A 137 9.30 19.92 0.60
N ARG A 138 10.33 19.17 0.94
CA ARG A 138 11.74 19.60 0.97
C ARG A 138 12.55 18.69 0.07
N PRO A 139 12.77 19.07 -1.20
CA PRO A 139 13.47 18.21 -2.16
C PRO A 139 14.91 17.92 -1.72
N SER A 140 15.37 16.71 -2.03
CA SER A 140 16.76 16.34 -1.84
C SER A 140 17.68 17.08 -2.82
N LEU A 141 18.83 17.56 -2.35
CA LEU A 141 19.86 18.15 -3.21
C LEU A 141 20.36 17.17 -4.29
N ASN A 142 20.33 15.86 -3.97
CA ASN A 142 20.77 14.81 -4.88
C ASN A 142 19.61 14.17 -5.67
N GLU A 143 18.43 14.82 -5.75
CA GLU A 143 17.28 14.26 -6.45
C GLU A 143 17.57 13.92 -7.91
N SER A 144 18.41 14.72 -8.58
CA SER A 144 18.76 14.56 -9.99
C SER A 144 19.47 13.24 -10.34
N VAL A 145 20.03 12.53 -9.37
CA VAL A 145 20.62 11.19 -9.61
C VAL A 145 19.57 10.09 -9.76
N ALA A 146 18.32 10.34 -9.35
CA ALA A 146 17.23 9.40 -9.49
C ALA A 146 16.60 9.54 -10.88
N VAL A 147 16.62 8.46 -11.65
CA VAL A 147 16.04 8.41 -12.99
C VAL A 147 14.73 7.63 -12.99
N ARG A 148 13.79 8.01 -13.86
CA ARG A 148 12.57 7.23 -14.06
C ARG A 148 12.90 5.91 -14.72
N LEU A 149 12.46 4.80 -14.11
CA LEU A 149 12.62 3.48 -14.68
C LEU A 149 11.46 3.15 -15.63
N GLY A 150 11.76 2.42 -16.68
CA GLY A 150 10.78 1.91 -17.64
C GLY A 150 11.22 0.54 -18.15
N ARG A 151 10.52 -0.02 -19.13
CA ARG A 151 10.77 -1.37 -19.66
C ARG A 151 12.22 -1.61 -20.08
N GLY A 152 12.93 -0.60 -20.61
CA GLY A 152 14.34 -0.72 -20.96
C GLY A 152 15.29 -0.96 -19.77
N HIS A 153 14.79 -0.87 -18.55
CA HIS A 153 15.56 -1.14 -17.33
C HIS A 153 15.19 -2.48 -16.69
N ALA A 154 14.39 -3.33 -17.37
CA ALA A 154 13.83 -4.55 -16.77
C ALA A 154 14.91 -5.53 -16.29
N ASP A 155 15.99 -5.72 -17.05
CA ASP A 155 17.09 -6.62 -16.65
C ASP A 155 17.78 -6.12 -15.38
N ALA A 156 18.12 -4.83 -15.32
CA ALA A 156 18.73 -4.22 -14.15
C ALA A 156 17.79 -4.23 -12.94
N PHE A 157 16.48 -4.06 -13.18
CA PHE A 157 15.48 -4.10 -12.13
C PHE A 157 15.26 -5.54 -11.64
N LEU A 158 15.31 -6.55 -12.49
CA LEU A 158 15.22 -7.96 -12.08
C LEU A 158 16.41 -8.37 -11.21
N ASP A 159 17.65 -8.02 -11.62
CA ASP A 159 18.85 -8.25 -10.82
C ASP A 159 18.76 -7.58 -9.44
N TYR A 160 18.31 -6.33 -9.41
CA TYR A 160 18.08 -5.59 -8.18
C TYR A 160 16.97 -6.22 -7.31
N TYR A 161 15.86 -6.63 -7.92
CA TYR A 161 14.70 -7.13 -7.19
C TYR A 161 14.95 -8.51 -6.59
N ARG A 162 15.77 -9.35 -7.24
CA ARG A 162 16.14 -10.69 -6.77
C ARG A 162 16.92 -10.72 -5.45
N GLU A 163 17.54 -9.63 -5.03
CA GLU A 163 18.11 -9.54 -3.68
C GLU A 163 17.04 -9.60 -2.58
N ARG A 164 15.83 -9.12 -2.88
CA ARG A 164 14.71 -9.13 -1.93
C ARG A 164 13.84 -10.36 -2.11
N ASP A 165 13.88 -10.93 -3.29
CA ASP A 165 12.99 -11.95 -3.75
C ASP A 165 13.63 -12.77 -4.85
N SER A 166 14.32 -13.82 -4.43
CA SER A 166 15.06 -14.71 -5.30
C SER A 166 14.21 -15.40 -6.38
N GLN A 167 12.89 -15.49 -6.17
CA GLN A 167 11.95 -16.12 -7.09
C GLN A 167 11.33 -15.12 -8.09
N ALA A 168 11.74 -13.84 -8.06
CA ALA A 168 11.21 -12.84 -8.97
C ALA A 168 11.47 -13.19 -10.44
N THR A 169 10.43 -13.07 -11.25
CA THR A 169 10.46 -13.36 -12.68
C THR A 169 10.55 -12.07 -13.51
N MET A 170 10.97 -12.22 -14.77
CA MET A 170 10.98 -11.10 -15.72
C MET A 170 9.55 -10.56 -15.97
N GLU A 171 8.57 -11.45 -16.04
CA GLU A 171 7.17 -11.07 -16.24
C GLU A 171 6.66 -10.17 -15.11
N GLU A 172 6.90 -10.56 -13.84
CA GLU A 172 6.54 -9.75 -12.66
C GLU A 172 7.22 -8.38 -12.67
N VAL A 173 8.47 -8.32 -13.06
CA VAL A 173 9.24 -7.07 -13.16
C VAL A 173 8.70 -6.17 -14.25
N VAL A 174 8.42 -6.71 -15.43
CA VAL A 174 7.84 -5.95 -16.55
C VAL A 174 6.44 -5.45 -16.18
N ASP A 175 5.61 -6.27 -15.52
CA ASP A 175 4.30 -5.84 -15.01
C ASP A 175 4.45 -4.67 -14.01
N LYS A 176 5.31 -4.80 -13.01
CA LYS A 176 5.60 -3.72 -12.04
C LYS A 176 6.01 -2.41 -12.73
N LEU A 177 6.95 -2.46 -13.67
CA LEU A 177 7.45 -1.29 -14.40
C LEU A 177 6.41 -0.68 -15.35
N SER A 178 5.43 -1.48 -15.80
CA SER A 178 4.35 -1.00 -16.67
C SER A 178 3.19 -0.37 -15.90
N ARG A 179 2.86 -0.91 -14.72
CA ARG A 179 1.69 -0.49 -13.91
C ARG A 179 2.03 0.63 -12.91
N ARG A 180 3.30 0.77 -12.51
CA ARG A 180 3.74 1.71 -11.49
C ARG A 180 4.81 2.66 -12.01
N THR A 181 4.94 3.80 -11.38
CA THR A 181 6.02 4.75 -11.72
C THR A 181 7.18 4.53 -10.77
N TYR A 182 8.21 3.85 -11.23
CA TYR A 182 9.44 3.65 -10.49
C TYR A 182 10.48 4.73 -10.78
N TYR A 183 11.21 5.11 -9.73
CA TYR A 183 12.45 5.85 -9.80
C TYR A 183 13.58 5.00 -9.24
N GLY A 184 14.78 5.12 -9.80
CA GLY A 184 15.94 4.37 -9.35
C GLY A 184 17.23 5.14 -9.49
N VAL A 185 18.23 4.73 -8.73
CA VAL A 185 19.60 5.26 -8.79
C VAL A 185 20.52 4.15 -9.26
N PHE A 186 21.36 4.46 -10.25
CA PHE A 186 22.41 3.60 -10.73
C PHE A 186 23.76 4.04 -10.15
N ALA A 187 24.55 3.09 -9.66
CA ALA A 187 25.94 3.25 -9.30
C ALA A 187 26.71 2.04 -9.83
N ASP A 188 27.92 2.27 -10.37
CA ASP A 188 28.76 1.23 -10.97
C ASP A 188 28.00 0.39 -12.02
N LYS A 189 27.16 1.04 -12.81
CA LYS A 189 26.26 0.44 -13.82
C LYS A 189 25.19 -0.51 -13.28
N LYS A 190 25.02 -0.58 -11.96
CA LYS A 190 24.01 -1.41 -11.29
C LYS A 190 22.90 -0.53 -10.72
N LEU A 191 21.66 -1.01 -10.77
CA LEU A 191 20.56 -0.40 -10.03
C LEU A 191 20.77 -0.71 -8.54
N VAL A 192 20.95 0.35 -7.73
CA VAL A 192 21.33 0.20 -6.32
C VAL A 192 20.25 0.67 -5.34
N SER A 193 19.32 1.49 -5.81
CA SER A 193 18.18 1.95 -5.03
C SER A 193 16.99 2.18 -5.94
N ALA A 194 15.80 1.80 -5.51
CA ALA A 194 14.56 2.12 -6.22
C ALA A 194 13.40 2.33 -5.25
N GLY A 195 12.35 2.96 -5.76
CA GLY A 195 11.08 3.17 -5.08
C GLY A 195 10.02 3.60 -6.09
N ALA A 196 8.75 3.48 -5.73
CA ALA A 196 7.66 3.68 -6.68
C ALA A 196 6.56 4.61 -6.15
N ILE A 197 5.85 5.22 -7.09
CA ILE A 197 4.47 5.64 -6.91
C ILE A 197 3.63 4.41 -7.26
N CYS A 198 3.09 3.74 -6.25
CA CYS A 198 2.40 2.46 -6.42
C CYS A 198 0.94 2.63 -6.83
N ALA A 199 0.32 3.68 -6.37
CA ALA A 199 -1.06 4.01 -6.67
C ALA A 199 -1.22 5.53 -6.66
N MET A 200 -2.08 6.05 -7.54
CA MET A 200 -2.31 7.49 -7.62
C MET A 200 -3.76 7.78 -7.99
N LEU A 201 -4.38 8.66 -7.22
CA LEU A 201 -5.67 9.29 -7.49
C LEU A 201 -5.52 10.81 -7.40
N PRO A 202 -6.47 11.61 -7.89
CA PRO A 202 -6.30 13.07 -8.02
C PRO A 202 -5.86 13.82 -6.77
N LYS A 203 -6.12 13.30 -5.56
CA LYS A 203 -5.79 13.98 -4.29
C LYS A 203 -4.72 13.28 -3.46
N LEU A 204 -4.30 12.07 -3.83
CA LEU A 204 -3.36 11.27 -3.05
C LEU A 204 -2.55 10.33 -3.95
N GLY A 205 -1.23 10.28 -3.74
CA GLY A 205 -0.32 9.33 -4.36
C GLY A 205 0.44 8.52 -3.32
N LEU A 206 0.44 7.20 -3.46
CA LEU A 206 1.10 6.26 -2.55
C LEU A 206 2.54 6.01 -2.99
N ILE A 207 3.50 6.35 -2.14
CA ILE A 207 4.90 5.95 -2.27
C ILE A 207 5.10 4.61 -1.59
N CYS A 208 5.70 3.67 -2.29
CA CYS A 208 5.97 2.34 -1.78
C CYS A 208 7.23 1.73 -2.37
N ASP A 209 7.55 0.51 -1.96
CA ASP A 209 8.60 -0.35 -2.52
C ASP A 209 9.99 0.28 -2.50
N VAL A 210 10.24 1.15 -1.51
CA VAL A 210 11.54 1.82 -1.35
C VAL A 210 12.56 0.86 -0.75
N TYR A 211 13.63 0.61 -1.50
CA TYR A 211 14.72 -0.23 -1.05
C TYR A 211 16.05 0.27 -1.59
N THR A 212 17.13 0.08 -0.82
CA THR A 212 18.51 0.33 -1.24
C THR A 212 19.34 -0.89 -0.89
N ARG A 213 20.11 -1.38 -1.85
CA ARG A 213 21.05 -2.51 -1.64
C ARG A 213 21.93 -2.24 -0.41
N PRO A 214 22.15 -3.21 0.49
CA PRO A 214 22.85 -3.00 1.77
C PRO A 214 24.20 -2.30 1.63
N THR A 215 25.02 -2.72 0.67
CA THR A 215 26.37 -2.17 0.41
C THR A 215 26.37 -0.73 -0.13
N TYR A 216 25.19 -0.21 -0.53
CA TYR A 216 25.01 1.15 -1.07
C TYR A 216 24.20 2.06 -0.15
N ARG A 217 23.84 1.60 1.07
CA ARG A 217 23.13 2.41 2.06
C ARG A 217 23.98 3.57 2.58
N ARG A 218 23.35 4.53 3.20
CA ARG A 218 23.96 5.73 3.83
C ARG A 218 24.64 6.67 2.83
N ARG A 219 24.34 6.57 1.54
CA ARG A 219 24.84 7.43 0.45
C ARG A 219 23.78 8.40 -0.10
N GLY A 220 22.62 8.50 0.55
CA GLY A 220 21.53 9.39 0.13
C GLY A 220 20.65 8.87 -1.03
N TYR A 221 20.88 7.67 -1.55
CA TYR A 221 20.16 7.16 -2.72
C TYR A 221 18.65 6.95 -2.47
N ALA A 222 18.27 6.39 -1.32
CA ALA A 222 16.85 6.29 -0.95
C ALA A 222 16.19 7.67 -0.87
N THR A 223 16.90 8.66 -0.32
CA THR A 223 16.41 10.04 -0.22
C THR A 223 16.18 10.63 -1.61
N ALA A 224 17.11 10.43 -2.55
CA ALA A 224 16.97 10.90 -3.94
C ALA A 224 15.74 10.25 -4.64
N VAL A 225 15.59 8.93 -4.50
CA VAL A 225 14.47 8.17 -5.09
C VAL A 225 13.13 8.65 -4.54
N VAL A 226 13.00 8.74 -3.21
CA VAL A 226 11.76 9.19 -2.57
C VAL A 226 11.47 10.64 -2.92
N SER A 227 12.50 11.50 -2.97
CA SER A 227 12.34 12.90 -3.38
C SER A 227 11.76 13.01 -4.79
N ALA A 228 12.33 12.30 -5.77
CA ALA A 228 11.84 12.31 -7.14
C ALA A 228 10.40 11.81 -7.27
N ALA A 229 10.06 10.73 -6.56
CA ALA A 229 8.71 10.19 -6.53
C ALA A 229 7.72 11.16 -5.86
N THR A 230 8.11 11.76 -4.72
CA THR A 230 7.30 12.76 -4.00
C THR A 230 7.06 13.98 -4.85
N ARG A 231 8.10 14.54 -5.49
CA ARG A 231 7.97 15.67 -6.41
C ARG A 231 6.94 15.40 -7.50
N LYS A 232 6.99 14.21 -8.12
CA LYS A 232 6.02 13.84 -9.16
C LYS A 232 4.59 13.85 -8.66
N VAL A 233 4.35 13.40 -7.42
CA VAL A 233 3.02 13.42 -6.80
C VAL A 233 2.58 14.84 -6.48
N VAL A 234 3.40 15.62 -5.74
CA VAL A 234 2.97 16.96 -5.29
C VAL A 234 2.83 17.94 -6.44
N SER A 235 3.67 17.85 -7.48
CA SER A 235 3.55 18.66 -8.69
C SER A 235 2.27 18.41 -9.50
N SER A 236 1.52 17.35 -9.19
CA SER A 236 0.18 17.10 -9.77
C SER A 236 -0.96 17.69 -8.94
N GLY A 237 -0.66 18.39 -7.84
CA GLY A 237 -1.64 18.91 -6.89
C GLY A 237 -2.15 17.84 -5.90
N ALA A 238 -1.55 16.64 -5.87
CA ALA A 238 -1.88 15.59 -4.91
C ALA A 238 -0.95 15.62 -3.70
N ARG A 239 -1.41 15.10 -2.58
CA ARG A 239 -0.54 14.81 -1.42
C ARG A 239 0.16 13.48 -1.62
N SER A 240 1.43 13.43 -1.26
CA SER A 240 2.19 12.19 -1.19
C SER A 240 1.95 11.48 0.14
N PHE A 241 1.74 10.18 0.09
CA PHE A 241 1.41 9.35 1.23
C PHE A 241 2.29 8.10 1.24
N LEU A 242 2.66 7.63 2.42
CA LEU A 242 3.33 6.34 2.62
C LEU A 242 2.99 5.78 4.01
N SER A 243 3.16 4.47 4.15
CA SER A 243 3.14 3.79 5.45
C SER A 243 4.51 3.18 5.72
N VAL A 244 5.02 3.33 6.94
CA VAL A 244 6.33 2.83 7.35
C VAL A 244 6.24 2.18 8.73
N ASN A 245 6.91 1.04 8.90
CA ASN A 245 7.02 0.41 10.22
C ASN A 245 7.64 1.40 11.20
N LYS A 246 7.00 1.58 12.36
CA LYS A 246 7.43 2.51 13.42
C LYS A 246 8.87 2.26 13.90
N GLU A 247 9.34 1.03 13.79
CA GLU A 247 10.69 0.63 14.18
C GLU A 247 11.73 0.96 13.10
N ASN A 248 11.31 1.27 11.87
CA ASN A 248 12.22 1.65 10.79
C ASN A 248 12.61 3.13 10.88
N VAL A 249 13.36 3.45 11.93
CA VAL A 249 13.79 4.83 12.24
C VAL A 249 14.59 5.45 11.10
N GLU A 250 15.39 4.65 10.37
CA GLU A 250 16.18 5.15 9.23
C GLU A 250 15.28 5.68 8.11
N ALA A 251 14.25 4.92 7.73
CA ALA A 251 13.30 5.34 6.72
C ALA A 251 12.47 6.55 7.19
N ILE A 252 11.98 6.54 8.44
CA ILE A 252 11.24 7.66 9.03
C ILE A 252 12.07 8.95 8.94
N ASN A 253 13.36 8.90 9.29
CA ASN A 253 14.24 10.05 9.21
C ASN A 253 14.43 10.59 7.78
N ILE A 254 14.45 9.71 6.77
CA ILE A 254 14.45 10.12 5.36
C ILE A 254 13.16 10.89 5.05
N TYR A 255 12.02 10.37 5.41
CA TYR A 255 10.71 10.98 5.12
C TYR A 255 10.53 12.33 5.84
N LEU A 256 10.91 12.42 7.11
CA LEU A 256 10.87 13.67 7.86
C LEU A 256 11.73 14.77 7.21
N ARG A 257 12.95 14.45 6.76
CA ARG A 257 13.83 15.40 6.06
C ARG A 257 13.24 15.87 4.73
N LEU A 258 12.45 15.04 4.05
CA LEU A 258 11.75 15.39 2.82
C LEU A 258 10.45 16.17 3.06
N GLY A 259 10.11 16.45 4.34
CA GLY A 259 8.94 17.24 4.71
C GLY A 259 7.67 16.44 4.98
N TYR A 260 7.76 15.10 5.01
CA TYR A 260 6.63 14.28 5.48
C TYR A 260 6.35 14.52 6.95
N LYS A 261 5.08 14.47 7.31
CA LYS A 261 4.61 14.54 8.69
C LYS A 261 3.84 13.27 9.03
N VAL A 262 3.98 12.80 10.26
CA VAL A 262 3.15 11.68 10.74
C VAL A 262 1.70 12.14 10.80
N TYR A 263 0.85 11.48 10.04
CA TYR A 263 -0.60 11.71 10.01
C TYR A 263 -1.30 10.91 11.11
N ARG A 264 -0.92 9.62 11.26
CA ARG A 264 -1.38 8.72 12.32
C ARG A 264 -0.45 7.53 12.47
N THR A 265 -0.59 6.82 13.59
CA THR A 265 0.03 5.49 13.78
C THR A 265 -1.08 4.47 14.01
N ARG A 266 -1.00 3.32 13.33
CA ARG A 266 -2.02 2.28 13.34
C ARG A 266 -1.43 0.87 13.36
N PRO A 267 -2.15 -0.13 13.90
CA PRO A 267 -1.68 -1.50 13.93
C PRO A 267 -1.93 -2.21 12.59
N TRP A 268 -0.99 -3.06 12.21
CA TRP A 268 -1.09 -4.07 11.17
C TRP A 268 -0.95 -5.42 11.82
N ILE A 269 -1.89 -6.32 11.55
CA ILE A 269 -1.81 -7.71 11.98
C ILE A 269 -1.20 -8.51 10.84
N ILE A 270 -0.05 -9.11 11.11
CA ILE A 270 0.74 -9.87 10.12
C ILE A 270 0.60 -11.34 10.46
N ALA A 271 -0.04 -12.11 9.59
CA ALA A 271 -0.22 -13.54 9.72
C ALA A 271 0.65 -14.27 8.68
N LYS A 272 1.38 -15.29 9.13
CA LYS A 272 2.26 -16.11 8.29
C LYS A 272 1.80 -17.56 8.31
N PRO A 273 2.06 -18.31 7.21
CA PRO A 273 1.78 -19.75 7.10
C PRO A 273 2.39 -20.57 8.23
#